data_607c5a5c4f28e5fd56c4d3a02b36b513
#
_entry.id   607c5a5c4f28e5fd56c4d3a02b36b513
#
_cell.length_a   1.000
_cell.length_b   1.000
_cell.length_c   1.000
_cell.angle_alpha   90.00
_cell.angle_beta   90.00
_cell.angle_gamma   90.00
#
_symmetry.space_group_name_H-M   'P 1'
#
loop_
_entity.id
_entity.type
_entity.pdbx_description
1 polymer ?
#
loop_
_entity_poly.entity_id
_entity_poly.type
_entity_poly.pdbx_seq_one_letter_code
_entity_poly.pdbx_strand_id
1 'polypeptide(L)'
;MSFQKLAALRAEADAALARAEKAEGLIKRYEQTMLGKDQEIASLQRKLSELEQREDTVTKEARATKEQLVIRACLSNSSLSLILLQAE
;
A
#
# COMPACT_ATOMS: atom_id res chain seq x y z
N MET A 1 27.53 40.38 -42.09
CA MET A 1 27.79 39.71 -40.82
C MET A 1 29.18 39.16 -40.80
N SER A 2 29.93 39.34 -39.73
CA SER A 2 31.27 38.75 -39.67
C SER A 2 31.14 37.24 -39.46
N PHE A 3 32.07 36.52 -40.00
CA PHE A 3 32.16 35.06 -39.86
C PHE A 3 32.23 34.64 -38.38
N GLN A 4 32.87 35.45 -37.51
CA GLN A 4 32.99 35.21 -36.09
C GLN A 4 31.66 35.29 -35.38
N LYS A 5 30.78 36.23 -35.73
CA LYS A 5 29.42 36.31 -35.17
C LYS A 5 28.57 35.10 -35.53
N LEU A 6 28.69 34.64 -36.78
CA LEU A 6 27.96 33.47 -37.24
C LEU A 6 28.40 32.21 -36.48
N ALA A 7 29.72 32.04 -36.29
CA ALA A 7 30.27 30.93 -35.54
C ALA A 7 29.83 30.96 -34.05
N ALA A 8 29.81 32.15 -33.45
CA ALA A 8 29.36 32.35 -32.08
C ALA A 8 27.88 32.00 -31.93
N LEU A 9 27.03 32.41 -32.87
CA LEU A 9 25.60 32.10 -32.85
C LEU A 9 25.36 30.60 -33.02
N ARG A 10 26.11 29.91 -33.85
CA ARG A 10 26.02 28.45 -34.00
C ARG A 10 26.42 27.72 -32.72
N ALA A 11 27.52 28.15 -32.11
CA ALA A 11 27.95 27.56 -30.83
C ALA A 11 26.91 27.75 -29.75
N GLU A 12 26.27 28.91 -29.70
CA GLU A 12 25.20 29.20 -28.72
C GLU A 12 23.97 28.37 -29.01
N ALA A 13 23.58 28.22 -30.27
CA ALA A 13 22.46 27.37 -30.67
C ALA A 13 22.72 25.90 -30.35
N ASP A 14 23.91 25.39 -30.60
CA ASP A 14 24.32 24.02 -30.29
C ASP A 14 24.31 23.77 -28.78
N ALA A 15 24.80 24.73 -27.99
CA ALA A 15 24.76 24.64 -26.53
C ALA A 15 23.33 24.64 -26.00
N ALA A 16 22.45 25.46 -26.58
CA ALA A 16 21.04 25.48 -26.20
C ALA A 16 20.34 24.14 -26.51
N LEU A 17 20.64 23.60 -27.72
CA LEU A 17 20.10 22.30 -28.13
C LEU A 17 20.57 21.17 -27.18
N ALA A 18 21.86 21.17 -26.84
CA ALA A 18 22.41 20.19 -25.89
C ALA A 18 21.73 20.26 -24.52
N ARG A 19 21.49 21.48 -24.04
CA ARG A 19 20.75 21.66 -22.76
C ARG A 19 19.31 21.16 -22.85
N ALA A 20 18.63 21.41 -23.97
CA ALA A 20 17.28 20.94 -24.20
C ALA A 20 17.21 19.41 -24.25
N GLU A 21 18.13 18.76 -24.96
CA GLU A 21 18.21 17.31 -25.03
C GLU A 21 18.48 16.69 -23.65
N LYS A 22 19.36 17.29 -22.88
CA LYS A 22 19.66 16.86 -21.51
C LYS A 22 18.43 16.98 -20.62
N ALA A 23 17.72 18.10 -20.73
CA ALA A 23 16.48 18.31 -19.95
C ALA A 23 15.40 17.30 -20.34
N GLU A 24 15.23 17.01 -21.62
CA GLU A 24 14.29 15.99 -22.09
C GLU A 24 14.64 14.61 -21.56
N GLY A 25 15.92 14.26 -21.53
CA GLY A 25 16.41 13.00 -20.96
C GLY A 25 16.10 12.89 -19.47
N LEU A 26 16.25 13.98 -18.71
CA LEU A 26 15.90 14.03 -17.31
C LEU A 26 14.40 13.88 -17.09
N ILE A 27 13.59 14.53 -17.91
CA ILE A 27 12.13 14.41 -17.84
C ILE A 27 11.70 12.96 -18.04
N LYS A 28 12.24 12.27 -19.02
CA LYS A 28 11.95 10.86 -19.27
C LYS A 28 12.33 9.97 -18.07
N ARG A 29 13.47 10.22 -17.45
CA ARG A 29 13.90 9.49 -16.25
C ARG A 29 12.96 9.72 -15.10
N TYR A 30 12.54 10.96 -14.88
CA TYR A 30 11.60 11.29 -13.82
C TYR A 30 10.24 10.67 -14.08
N GLU A 31 9.75 10.67 -15.31
CA GLU A 31 8.51 10.01 -15.68
C GLU A 31 8.55 8.52 -15.39
N GLN A 32 9.64 7.83 -15.72
CA GLN A 32 9.83 6.43 -15.42
C GLN A 32 9.89 6.16 -13.92
N THR A 33 10.58 7.03 -13.17
CA THR A 33 10.66 6.92 -11.71
C THR A 33 9.29 7.12 -11.09
N MET A 34 8.52 8.10 -11.56
CA MET A 34 7.16 8.34 -11.08
C MET A 34 6.24 7.16 -11.35
N LEU A 35 6.34 6.57 -12.55
CA LEU A 35 5.57 5.37 -12.89
C LEU A 35 5.90 4.21 -11.95
N GLY A 36 7.18 3.99 -11.68
CA GLY A 36 7.63 2.97 -10.73
C GLY A 36 7.11 3.21 -9.32
N LYS A 37 7.14 4.46 -8.87
CA LYS A 37 6.61 4.84 -7.56
C LYS A 37 5.10 4.67 -7.48
N ASP A 38 4.38 5.02 -8.52
CA ASP A 38 2.92 4.83 -8.59
C ASP A 38 2.56 3.34 -8.50
N GLN A 39 3.32 2.48 -9.17
CA GLN A 39 3.14 1.04 -9.10
C GLN A 39 3.43 0.49 -7.70
N GLU A 40 4.46 0.99 -7.02
CA GLU A 40 4.76 0.62 -5.63
C GLU A 40 3.63 1.04 -4.70
N ILE A 41 3.13 2.26 -4.85
CA ILE A 41 2.02 2.78 -4.05
C ILE A 41 0.78 1.90 -4.24
N ALA A 42 0.43 1.58 -5.49
CA ALA A 42 -0.72 0.72 -5.78
C ALA A 42 -0.56 -0.67 -5.16
N SER A 43 0.65 -1.24 -5.22
CA SER A 43 0.96 -2.53 -4.61
C SER A 43 0.82 -2.49 -3.09
N LEU A 44 1.34 -1.44 -2.46
CA LEU A 44 1.25 -1.25 -1.00
C LEU A 44 -0.19 -1.03 -0.56
N GLN A 45 -0.97 -0.27 -1.32
CA GLN A 45 -2.40 -0.07 -1.04
C GLN A 45 -3.17 -1.39 -1.08
N ARG A 46 -2.88 -2.26 -2.06
CA ARG A 46 -3.49 -3.59 -2.14
C ARG A 46 -3.12 -4.46 -0.95
N LYS A 47 -1.85 -4.47 -0.56
CA LYS A 47 -1.38 -5.22 0.61
C LYS A 47 -2.03 -4.72 1.89
N LEU A 48 -2.15 -3.41 2.04
CA LEU A 48 -2.81 -2.80 3.19
C LEU A 48 -4.27 -3.23 3.26
N SER A 49 -4.99 -3.18 2.15
CA SER A 49 -6.38 -3.61 2.05
C SER A 49 -6.54 -5.09 2.41
N GLU A 50 -5.64 -5.95 1.92
CA GLU A 50 -5.64 -7.38 2.25
C GLU A 50 -5.41 -7.62 3.74
N LEU A 51 -4.47 -6.90 4.34
CA LEU A 51 -4.19 -7.00 5.78
C LEU A 51 -5.37 -6.53 6.61
N GLU A 52 -6.03 -5.45 6.22
CA GLU A 52 -7.23 -4.96 6.90
C GLU A 52 -8.36 -6.00 6.85
N GLN A 53 -8.55 -6.65 5.70
CA GLN A 53 -9.54 -7.72 5.56
C GLN A 53 -9.22 -8.92 6.42
N ARG A 54 -7.95 -9.31 6.50
CA ARG A 54 -7.50 -10.41 7.38
C ARG A 54 -7.72 -10.07 8.84
N GLU A 55 -7.40 -8.84 9.23
CA GLU A 55 -7.63 -8.36 10.59
C GLU A 55 -9.10 -8.41 10.94
N ASP A 56 -9.99 -7.94 10.06
CA ASP A 56 -11.43 -8.02 10.27
C ASP A 56 -11.91 -9.46 10.41
N THR A 57 -11.43 -10.36 9.58
CA THR A 57 -11.77 -11.78 9.62
C THR A 57 -11.32 -12.40 10.94
N VAL A 58 -10.07 -12.16 11.34
CA VAL A 58 -9.53 -12.68 12.60
C VAL A 58 -10.30 -12.15 13.80
N THR A 59 -10.63 -10.87 13.78
CA THR A 59 -11.42 -10.24 14.85
C THR A 59 -12.81 -10.86 14.95
N LYS A 60 -13.49 -11.09 13.84
CA LYS A 60 -14.80 -11.74 13.80
C LYS A 60 -14.74 -13.18 14.31
N GLU A 61 -13.73 -13.93 13.87
CA GLU A 61 -13.52 -15.31 14.31
C GLU A 61 -13.22 -15.37 15.82
N ALA A 62 -12.39 -14.45 16.32
CA ALA A 62 -12.09 -14.38 17.75
C ALA A 62 -13.34 -14.06 18.57
N ARG A 63 -14.19 -13.15 18.11
CA ARG A 63 -15.47 -12.85 18.77
C ARG A 63 -16.40 -14.04 18.77
N ALA A 64 -16.54 -14.73 17.63
CA ALA A 64 -17.37 -15.91 17.52
C ALA A 64 -16.89 -17.03 18.46
N THR A 65 -15.58 -17.26 18.52
CA THR A 65 -14.97 -18.24 19.43
C THR A 65 -15.24 -17.88 20.90
N LYS A 66 -15.07 -16.62 21.24
CA LYS A 66 -15.33 -16.13 22.60
C LYS A 66 -16.80 -16.32 22.97
N GLU A 67 -17.73 -16.00 22.07
CA GLU A 67 -19.16 -16.20 22.31
C GLU A 67 -19.49 -17.66 22.50
N GLN A 68 -18.92 -18.55 21.70
CA GLN A 68 -19.12 -20.01 21.87
C GLN A 68 -18.58 -20.50 23.19
N LEU A 69 -17.42 -20.04 23.63
CA LEU A 69 -16.84 -20.40 24.91
C LEU A 69 -17.70 -19.91 26.07
N VAL A 70 -18.22 -18.70 25.98
CA VAL A 70 -19.15 -18.16 27.00
C VAL A 70 -20.43 -18.98 27.05
N ILE A 71 -21.02 -19.32 25.93
CA ILE A 71 -22.23 -20.15 25.86
C ILE A 71 -21.98 -21.54 26.46
N ARG A 72 -20.85 -22.17 26.10
CA ARG A 72 -20.48 -23.48 26.67
C ARG A 72 -20.28 -23.42 28.18
N ALA A 73 -19.63 -22.37 28.67
CA ALA A 73 -19.45 -22.17 30.11
C ALA A 73 -20.79 -21.99 30.82
N CYS A 74 -21.71 -21.22 30.25
CA CYS A 74 -23.05 -21.03 30.79
C CYS A 74 -23.84 -22.34 30.81
N LEU A 75 -23.81 -23.12 29.73
CA LEU A 75 -24.47 -24.42 29.63
C LEU A 75 -23.87 -25.41 30.60
N SER A 76 -22.54 -25.44 30.74
CA SER A 76 -21.84 -26.29 31.69
C SER A 76 -22.24 -25.98 33.13
N ASN A 77 -22.31 -24.70 33.48
CA ASN A 77 -22.76 -24.26 34.80
C ASN A 77 -24.22 -24.62 35.04
N SER A 78 -25.08 -24.45 34.04
CA SER A 78 -26.50 -24.83 34.14
C SER A 78 -26.65 -26.33 34.35
N SER A 79 -25.90 -27.15 33.62
CA SER A 79 -25.89 -28.60 33.78
C SER A 79 -25.41 -29.04 35.15
N LEU A 80 -24.33 -28.43 35.65
CA LEU A 80 -23.81 -28.69 36.99
C LEU A 80 -24.83 -28.31 38.05
N SER A 81 -25.49 -27.20 37.93
CA SER A 81 -26.53 -26.74 38.84
C SER A 81 -27.71 -27.71 38.87
N LEU A 82 -28.13 -28.23 37.71
CA LEU A 82 -29.19 -29.24 37.64
C LEU A 82 -28.78 -30.56 38.29
N ILE A 83 -27.55 -30.99 38.08
CA ILE A 83 -27.01 -32.21 38.68
C ILE A 83 -26.98 -32.08 40.22
N LEU A 84 -26.51 -30.93 40.72
CA LEU A 84 -26.47 -30.64 42.13
C LEU A 84 -27.87 -30.62 42.76
N LEU A 85 -28.87 -30.06 42.08
CA LEU A 85 -30.24 -30.05 42.52
C LEU A 85 -30.87 -31.44 42.55
N GLN A 86 -30.48 -32.30 41.58
CA GLN A 86 -30.99 -33.67 41.52
C GLN A 86 -30.32 -34.59 42.55
N ALA A 87 -29.13 -34.25 43.02
CA ALA A 87 -28.40 -35.02 44.02
C ALA A 87 -28.95 -34.87 45.43
N GLU A 88 -29.76 -33.85 45.68
CA GLU A 88 -30.48 -33.67 46.90
C GLU A 88 -31.77 -34.51 46.90
#